data_61d3c674983b49722024b1b41f6b7a28
#
_entry.id   61d3c674983b49722024b1b41f6b7a28
#
_cell.length_a   1.000
_cell.length_b   1.000
_cell.length_c   1.000
_cell.angle_alpha   90.00
_cell.angle_beta   90.00
_cell.angle_gamma   90.00
#
_symmetry.space_group_name_H-M   'P 1'
#
loop_
_entity.id
_entity.type
_entity.pdbx_description
1 polymer ?
#
loop_
_entity_poly.entity_id
_entity_poly.type
_entity_poly.pdbx_seq_one_letter_code
_entity_poly.pdbx_strand_id
1 'polypeptide(L)'
;MNIGVVDCGGANLNSIKYALKRINVDAEVSSNIDVLKTKDAFILPGVGSAGVVMSYLTDKKLDEFICNTNKLTLGICIGMHVLFDYSEEDNTNCLGLIKGKIKKFKSDSQPVPQMGWNYVDGIDEFKAISNHYYFANSYYSSNTEELSLIHI
;
A
#
# COMPACT_ATOMS: atom_id res chain seq x y z
N MET A 1 14.20 -7.16 13.15
CA MET A 1 12.84 -7.26 12.59
C MET A 1 12.96 -7.92 11.22
N ASN A 2 12.26 -9.03 11.02
CA ASN A 2 12.29 -9.81 9.79
C ASN A 2 11.07 -9.44 8.94
N ILE A 3 11.28 -8.78 7.80
CA ILE A 3 10.20 -8.22 6.98
C ILE A 3 9.84 -9.16 5.83
N GLY A 4 8.53 -9.40 5.66
CA GLY A 4 7.98 -10.03 4.48
C GLY A 4 7.50 -9.00 3.45
N VAL A 5 7.90 -9.14 2.20
CA VAL A 5 7.29 -8.40 1.10
C VAL A 5 6.32 -9.34 0.40
N VAL A 6 5.03 -9.00 0.45
CA VAL A 6 3.99 -9.81 -0.18
C VAL A 6 4.12 -9.69 -1.70
N ASP A 7 4.30 -10.81 -2.37
CA ASP A 7 4.25 -10.84 -3.84
C ASP A 7 2.79 -10.74 -4.29
N CYS A 8 2.43 -9.62 -4.88
CA CYS A 8 1.08 -9.31 -5.36
C CYS A 8 0.93 -9.48 -6.88
N GLY A 9 1.86 -10.19 -7.52
CA GLY A 9 1.74 -10.55 -8.94
C GLY A 9 2.11 -9.46 -9.95
N GLY A 10 2.77 -8.38 -9.56
CA GLY A 10 3.10 -7.32 -10.53
C GLY A 10 3.94 -6.16 -10.01
N ALA A 11 4.27 -6.15 -8.74
CA ALA A 11 5.05 -5.07 -8.15
C ALA A 11 6.52 -5.09 -8.60
N ASN A 12 7.16 -3.93 -8.60
CA ASN A 12 8.61 -3.84 -8.75
C ASN A 12 9.32 -4.26 -7.43
N LEU A 13 9.26 -5.54 -7.14
CA LEU A 13 9.73 -6.16 -5.90
C LEU A 13 11.22 -5.95 -5.67
N ASN A 14 12.02 -5.91 -6.75
CA ASN A 14 13.44 -5.67 -6.65
C ASN A 14 13.78 -4.28 -6.13
N SER A 15 13.04 -3.26 -6.55
CA SER A 15 13.23 -1.89 -6.05
C SER A 15 12.99 -1.81 -4.54
N ILE A 16 11.98 -2.49 -4.03
CA ILE A 16 11.69 -2.56 -2.59
C ILE A 16 12.82 -3.29 -1.86
N LYS A 17 13.26 -4.43 -2.37
CA LYS A 17 14.41 -5.18 -1.78
C LYS A 17 15.66 -4.32 -1.71
N TYR A 18 16.00 -3.62 -2.79
CA TYR A 18 17.16 -2.73 -2.80
C TYR A 18 17.01 -1.54 -1.85
N ALA A 19 15.81 -0.98 -1.75
CA ALA A 19 15.56 0.10 -0.79
C ALA A 19 15.76 -0.37 0.65
N LEU A 20 15.21 -1.51 1.02
CA LEU A 20 15.38 -2.11 2.35
C LEU A 20 16.84 -2.47 2.63
N LYS A 21 17.54 -3.03 1.66
CA LYS A 21 18.98 -3.36 1.79
C LYS A 21 19.83 -2.12 2.06
N ARG A 22 19.50 -0.96 1.44
CA ARG A 22 20.24 0.31 1.71
C ARG A 22 20.16 0.76 3.17
N ILE A 23 19.09 0.38 3.87
CA ILE A 23 18.91 0.68 5.30
C ILE A 23 19.23 -0.53 6.19
N ASN A 24 19.97 -1.52 5.66
CA ASN A 24 20.38 -2.75 6.35
C ASN A 24 19.19 -3.56 6.89
N VAL A 25 18.08 -3.60 6.16
CA VAL A 25 16.93 -4.45 6.45
C VAL A 25 16.85 -5.56 5.41
N ASP A 26 16.97 -6.80 5.88
CA ASP A 26 16.73 -7.96 5.04
C ASP A 26 15.22 -8.23 4.95
N ALA A 27 14.75 -8.44 3.72
CA ALA A 27 13.36 -8.73 3.46
C ALA A 27 13.23 -9.89 2.47
N GLU A 28 12.30 -10.77 2.76
CA GLU A 28 11.97 -11.90 1.90
C GLU A 28 10.68 -11.63 1.13
N VAL A 29 10.74 -11.79 -0.19
CA VAL A 29 9.58 -11.70 -1.08
C VAL A 29 8.93 -13.07 -1.17
N SER A 30 7.64 -13.14 -0.90
CA SER A 30 6.92 -14.42 -0.99
C SER A 30 5.42 -14.21 -1.23
N SER A 31 4.81 -15.16 -1.96
CA SER A 31 3.37 -15.41 -1.99
C SER A 31 2.99 -16.65 -1.17
N ASN A 32 3.96 -17.32 -0.55
CA ASN A 32 3.71 -18.48 0.30
C ASN A 32 3.36 -18.02 1.72
N ILE A 33 2.13 -18.34 2.15
CA ILE A 33 1.59 -17.95 3.46
C ILE A 33 2.44 -18.52 4.61
N ASP A 34 2.98 -19.74 4.49
CA ASP A 34 3.79 -20.32 5.57
C ASP A 34 5.11 -19.59 5.76
N VAL A 35 5.69 -19.08 4.68
CA VAL A 35 6.85 -18.18 4.74
C VAL A 35 6.47 -16.85 5.38
N LEU A 36 5.35 -16.25 4.94
CA LEU A 36 4.88 -14.97 5.47
C LEU A 36 4.55 -15.05 6.97
N LYS A 37 3.97 -16.15 7.45
CA LYS A 37 3.70 -16.36 8.88
C LYS A 37 4.94 -16.25 9.77
N THR A 38 6.12 -16.51 9.25
CA THR A 38 7.39 -16.40 10.00
C THR A 38 7.91 -14.97 10.16
N LYS A 39 7.31 -13.99 9.47
CA LYS A 39 7.77 -12.58 9.45
C LYS A 39 7.17 -11.78 10.61
N ASP A 40 7.87 -10.71 10.99
CA ASP A 40 7.44 -9.81 12.07
C ASP A 40 6.50 -8.72 11.56
N ALA A 41 6.70 -8.29 10.31
CA ALA A 41 5.93 -7.24 9.67
C ALA A 41 5.89 -7.47 8.15
N PHE A 42 4.96 -6.78 7.46
CA PHE A 42 4.77 -6.91 6.02
C PHE A 42 4.89 -5.57 5.28
N ILE A 43 5.36 -5.67 4.05
CA ILE A 43 5.13 -4.65 3.03
C ILE A 43 4.18 -5.26 2.00
N LEU A 44 3.07 -4.59 1.76
CA LEU A 44 2.11 -4.90 0.71
C LEU A 44 2.31 -3.90 -0.43
N PRO A 45 3.12 -4.23 -1.44
CA PRO A 45 3.29 -3.37 -2.60
C PRO A 45 2.14 -3.57 -3.58
N GLY A 46 2.06 -2.75 -4.60
CA GLY A 46 1.14 -2.97 -5.70
C GLY A 46 1.45 -2.06 -6.87
N VAL A 47 1.35 -2.61 -8.07
CA VAL A 47 1.37 -1.86 -9.33
C VAL A 47 0.24 -2.37 -10.23
N GLY A 48 -0.17 -1.57 -11.19
CA GLY A 48 -1.31 -1.87 -12.03
C GLY A 48 -2.59 -1.27 -11.45
N SER A 49 -3.62 -2.06 -11.26
CA SER A 49 -4.90 -1.60 -10.72
C SER A 49 -5.35 -2.40 -9.50
N ALA A 50 -6.26 -1.82 -8.72
CA ALA A 50 -6.80 -2.44 -7.52
C ALA A 50 -7.46 -3.79 -7.82
N GLY A 51 -8.20 -3.90 -8.93
CA GLY A 51 -8.87 -5.13 -9.35
C GLY A 51 -7.88 -6.27 -9.64
N VAL A 52 -6.78 -5.96 -10.32
CA VAL A 52 -5.74 -6.95 -10.63
C VAL A 52 -5.07 -7.46 -9.35
N VAL A 53 -4.70 -6.56 -8.46
CA VAL A 53 -4.05 -6.92 -7.19
C VAL A 53 -5.01 -7.74 -6.33
N MET A 54 -6.27 -7.33 -6.18
CA MET A 54 -7.26 -8.08 -5.39
C MET A 54 -7.51 -9.47 -5.96
N SER A 55 -7.63 -9.60 -7.29
CA SER A 55 -7.78 -10.92 -7.93
C SER A 55 -6.61 -11.84 -7.58
N TYR A 56 -5.38 -11.34 -7.68
CA TYR A 56 -4.20 -12.13 -7.34
C TYR A 56 -4.16 -12.53 -5.85
N LEU A 57 -4.48 -11.58 -4.95
CA LEU A 57 -4.51 -11.87 -3.51
C LEU A 57 -5.52 -12.96 -3.19
N THR A 58 -6.71 -12.89 -3.77
CA THR A 58 -7.78 -13.89 -3.57
C THR A 58 -7.41 -15.25 -4.15
N ASP A 59 -6.87 -15.31 -5.35
CA ASP A 59 -6.41 -16.55 -5.98
C ASP A 59 -5.35 -17.29 -5.14
N LYS A 60 -4.53 -16.55 -4.41
CA LYS A 60 -3.49 -17.08 -3.53
C LYS A 60 -3.92 -17.22 -2.06
N LYS A 61 -5.15 -16.83 -1.71
CA LYS A 61 -5.67 -16.73 -0.33
C LYS A 61 -4.86 -15.80 0.57
N LEU A 62 -4.15 -14.88 -0.04
CA LEU A 62 -3.37 -13.85 0.66
C LEU A 62 -4.27 -12.79 1.29
N ASP A 63 -5.43 -12.53 0.71
CA ASP A 63 -6.48 -11.67 1.25
C ASP A 63 -6.93 -12.13 2.64
N GLU A 64 -7.31 -13.40 2.78
CA GLU A 64 -7.67 -13.99 4.07
C GLU A 64 -6.50 -13.91 5.07
N PHE A 65 -5.28 -14.20 4.63
CA PHE A 65 -4.10 -14.13 5.48
C PHE A 65 -3.84 -12.72 5.98
N ILE A 66 -3.90 -11.71 5.09
CA ILE A 66 -3.65 -10.31 5.44
C ILE A 66 -4.75 -9.80 6.38
N CYS A 67 -6.01 -10.14 6.14
CA CYS A 67 -7.13 -9.74 7.01
C CYS A 67 -7.07 -10.35 8.41
N ASN A 68 -6.48 -11.53 8.57
CA ASN A 68 -6.41 -12.25 9.85
C ASN A 68 -5.07 -12.09 10.58
N THR A 69 -4.12 -11.34 10.03
CA THR A 69 -2.84 -11.11 10.71
C THR A 69 -2.92 -9.90 11.65
N ASN A 70 -2.27 -10.01 12.82
CA ASN A 70 -2.10 -8.89 13.77
C ASN A 70 -0.76 -8.17 13.56
N LYS A 71 -0.03 -8.46 12.49
CA LYS A 71 1.30 -7.90 12.24
C LYS A 71 1.19 -6.55 11.54
N LEU A 72 2.16 -5.67 11.81
CA LEU A 72 2.25 -4.39 11.13
C LEU A 72 2.33 -4.60 9.62
N THR A 73 1.53 -3.85 8.89
CA THR A 73 1.48 -3.92 7.42
C THR A 73 1.61 -2.52 6.83
N LEU A 74 2.60 -2.31 5.98
CA LEU A 74 2.79 -1.09 5.21
C LEU A 74 2.29 -1.29 3.78
N GLY A 75 1.19 -0.65 3.42
CA GLY A 75 0.72 -0.58 2.03
C GLY A 75 1.47 0.48 1.23
N ILE A 76 1.93 0.14 0.02
CA ILE A 76 2.59 1.08 -0.89
C ILE A 76 1.82 1.16 -2.19
N CYS A 77 1.40 2.38 -2.59
CA CYS A 77 0.64 2.65 -3.81
C CYS A 77 -0.65 1.81 -3.85
N ILE A 78 -0.85 0.97 -4.84
CA ILE A 78 -2.03 0.08 -4.92
C ILE A 78 -2.12 -0.85 -3.69
N GLY A 79 -0.99 -1.26 -3.13
CA GLY A 79 -0.98 -2.02 -1.86
C GLY A 79 -1.62 -1.24 -0.70
N MET A 80 -1.52 0.08 -0.67
CA MET A 80 -2.26 0.93 0.26
C MET A 80 -3.75 1.01 -0.13
N HIS A 81 -4.07 1.16 -1.41
CA HIS A 81 -5.46 1.23 -1.87
C HIS A 81 -6.27 0.01 -1.45
N VAL A 82 -5.70 -1.19 -1.61
CA VAL A 82 -6.42 -2.43 -1.29
C VAL A 82 -6.63 -2.69 0.20
N LEU A 83 -6.02 -1.90 1.09
CA LEU A 83 -6.31 -1.97 2.53
C LEU A 83 -7.67 -1.36 2.88
N PHE A 84 -8.23 -0.47 2.05
CA PHE A 84 -9.53 0.17 2.28
C PHE A 84 -10.71 -0.77 2.00
N ASP A 85 -11.95 -0.27 2.21
CA ASP A 85 -13.17 -1.04 1.90
C ASP A 85 -13.39 -1.19 0.40
N TYR A 86 -13.08 -0.13 -0.36
CA TYR A 86 -13.42 -0.04 -1.78
C TYR A 86 -12.53 0.93 -2.54
N SER A 87 -12.26 0.60 -3.80
CA SER A 87 -11.59 1.51 -4.75
C SER A 87 -12.47 1.76 -5.97
N GLU A 88 -12.59 3.04 -6.37
CA GLU A 88 -13.20 3.43 -7.64
C GLU A 88 -12.38 2.92 -8.85
N GLU A 89 -11.11 2.57 -8.63
CA GLU A 89 -10.31 1.91 -9.65
C GLU A 89 -10.83 0.49 -9.86
N ASP A 90 -11.30 0.23 -11.08
CA ASP A 90 -11.95 -1.01 -11.50
C ASP A 90 -13.22 -1.37 -10.68
N ASN A 91 -13.81 -0.43 -9.94
CA ASN A 91 -14.97 -0.68 -9.06
C ASN A 91 -14.74 -1.88 -8.13
N THR A 92 -13.62 -1.89 -7.43
CA THR A 92 -13.11 -3.05 -6.71
C THR A 92 -13.46 -3.02 -5.22
N ASN A 93 -14.07 -4.08 -4.71
CA ASN A 93 -14.12 -4.34 -3.27
C ASN A 93 -12.73 -4.78 -2.81
N CYS A 94 -12.23 -4.18 -1.74
CA CYS A 94 -10.89 -4.38 -1.23
C CYS A 94 -10.90 -5.13 0.11
N LEU A 95 -9.80 -5.10 0.87
CA LEU A 95 -9.63 -5.91 2.09
C LEU A 95 -10.46 -5.41 3.29
N GLY A 96 -10.88 -4.13 3.29
CA GLY A 96 -11.69 -3.56 4.36
C GLY A 96 -11.03 -3.44 5.73
N LEU A 97 -9.70 -3.40 5.76
CA LEU A 97 -8.92 -3.23 7.00
C LEU A 97 -8.93 -1.77 7.47
N ILE A 98 -9.05 -0.83 6.54
CA ILE A 98 -9.16 0.60 6.80
C ILE A 98 -10.51 1.07 6.27
N LYS A 99 -11.33 1.71 7.12
CA LYS A 99 -12.62 2.23 6.69
C LYS A 99 -12.47 3.39 5.71
N GLY A 100 -13.26 3.35 4.66
CA GLY A 100 -13.29 4.41 3.65
C GLY A 100 -13.11 3.90 2.22
N LYS A 101 -12.97 4.87 1.31
CA LYS A 101 -12.92 4.60 -0.13
C LYS A 101 -11.75 5.32 -0.78
N ILE A 102 -11.17 4.66 -1.74
CA ILE A 102 -10.23 5.25 -2.68
C ILE A 102 -11.04 5.85 -3.84
N LYS A 103 -10.89 7.15 -4.08
CA LYS A 103 -11.62 7.92 -5.08
C LYS A 103 -10.68 8.43 -6.17
N LYS A 104 -11.20 8.58 -7.38
CA LYS A 104 -10.48 9.22 -8.47
C LYS A 104 -10.48 10.74 -8.31
N PHE A 105 -9.36 11.39 -8.63
CA PHE A 105 -9.33 12.85 -8.73
C PHE A 105 -10.26 13.34 -9.84
N LYS A 106 -10.96 14.44 -9.57
CA LYS A 106 -11.75 15.13 -10.59
C LYS A 106 -10.82 15.97 -11.45
N SER A 107 -10.97 15.88 -12.77
CA SER A 107 -10.13 16.60 -13.73
C SER A 107 -10.54 18.08 -13.96
N ASP A 108 -11.54 18.58 -13.23
CA ASP A 108 -12.14 19.89 -13.48
C ASP A 108 -11.19 21.06 -13.13
N SER A 109 -10.19 20.85 -12.30
CA SER A 109 -9.28 21.90 -11.83
C SER A 109 -7.79 21.55 -11.95
N GLN A 110 -7.44 20.30 -12.13
CA GLN A 110 -6.05 19.86 -12.18
C GLN A 110 -5.86 18.67 -13.12
N PRO A 111 -4.67 18.52 -13.75
CA PRO A 111 -4.37 17.34 -14.55
C PRO A 111 -4.42 16.05 -13.71
N VAL A 112 -5.00 14.99 -14.28
CA VAL A 112 -4.99 13.65 -13.69
C VAL A 112 -4.28 12.71 -14.66
N PRO A 113 -3.25 11.99 -14.23
CA PRO A 113 -2.72 11.85 -12.87
C PRO A 113 -2.03 13.12 -12.35
N GLN A 114 -2.09 13.32 -11.03
CA GLN A 114 -1.20 14.25 -10.35
C GLN A 114 0.22 13.73 -10.47
N MET A 115 1.15 14.59 -10.89
CA MET A 115 2.58 14.25 -10.98
C MET A 115 3.41 15.42 -10.48
N GLY A 116 4.24 15.18 -9.45
CA GLY A 116 5.10 16.23 -8.91
C GLY A 116 5.52 16.04 -7.46
N TRP A 117 6.39 16.95 -7.01
CA TRP A 117 6.87 17.01 -5.63
C TRP A 117 5.86 17.75 -4.76
N ASN A 118 5.41 17.11 -3.69
CA ASN A 118 4.54 17.73 -2.69
C ASN A 118 5.12 17.51 -1.30
N TYR A 119 4.94 18.52 -0.45
CA TYR A 119 5.31 18.40 0.95
C TYR A 119 4.30 17.56 1.70
N VAL A 120 4.78 16.58 2.45
CA VAL A 120 4.00 15.76 3.36
C VAL A 120 4.34 16.17 4.77
N ASP A 121 3.35 16.55 5.55
CA ASP A 121 3.50 16.88 6.96
C ASP A 121 3.08 15.68 7.81
N GLY A 122 4.04 15.03 8.42
CA GLY A 122 3.80 13.93 9.35
C GLY A 122 3.25 14.47 10.67
N ILE A 123 2.21 13.83 11.18
CA ILE A 123 1.63 14.17 12.48
C ILE A 123 2.23 13.31 13.60
N ASP A 124 2.27 13.84 14.81
CA ASP A 124 2.70 13.17 16.03
C ASP A 124 4.03 12.39 15.87
N GLU A 125 4.02 11.09 16.08
CA GLU A 125 5.18 10.20 15.97
C GLU A 125 5.76 10.12 14.54
N PHE A 126 4.98 10.49 13.51
CA PHE A 126 5.42 10.52 12.12
C PHE A 126 6.04 11.85 11.69
N LYS A 127 6.18 12.81 12.59
CA LYS A 127 6.78 14.12 12.29
C LYS A 127 8.19 14.03 11.70
N ALA A 128 8.93 13.01 12.08
CA ALA A 128 10.29 12.77 11.57
C ALA A 128 10.37 12.44 10.07
N ILE A 129 9.24 12.04 9.46
CA ILE A 129 9.17 11.76 8.03
C ILE A 129 8.59 12.92 7.21
N SER A 130 8.31 14.07 7.82
CA SER A 130 7.89 15.28 7.11
C SER A 130 8.94 15.70 6.09
N ASN A 131 8.58 15.69 4.81
CA ASN A 131 9.50 16.00 3.71
C ASN A 131 8.73 16.19 2.41
N HIS A 132 9.46 16.51 1.34
CA HIS A 132 8.93 16.47 -0.01
C HIS A 132 9.03 15.06 -0.59
N TYR A 133 7.91 14.58 -1.13
CA TYR A 133 7.81 13.30 -1.81
C TYR A 133 7.29 13.51 -3.24
N TYR A 134 7.73 12.64 -4.15
CA TYR A 134 7.22 12.68 -5.51
C TYR A 134 5.95 11.84 -5.61
N PHE A 135 4.87 12.45 -6.05
CA PHE A 135 3.58 11.82 -6.27
C PHE A 135 3.36 11.54 -7.76
N ALA A 136 2.75 10.40 -8.06
CA ALA A 136 2.30 10.01 -9.39
C ALA A 136 1.03 9.18 -9.22
N ASN A 137 -0.11 9.85 -9.01
CA ASN A 137 -1.36 9.16 -8.66
C ASN A 137 -2.59 9.80 -9.30
N SER A 138 -3.56 8.94 -9.63
CA SER A 138 -4.89 9.34 -10.12
C SER A 138 -5.98 9.18 -9.07
N TYR A 139 -5.66 8.53 -7.96
CA TYR A 139 -6.60 8.18 -6.89
C TYR A 139 -6.06 8.60 -5.53
N TYR A 140 -6.96 8.85 -4.58
CA TYR A 140 -6.64 9.28 -3.22
C TYR A 140 -7.63 8.69 -2.20
N SER A 141 -7.22 8.62 -0.95
CA SER A 141 -8.14 8.28 0.15
C SER A 141 -9.03 9.46 0.50
N SER A 142 -10.33 9.24 0.59
CA SER A 142 -11.30 10.26 0.96
C SER A 142 -11.60 10.32 2.46
N ASN A 143 -11.12 9.35 3.24
CA ASN A 143 -11.29 9.31 4.69
C ASN A 143 -9.92 9.24 5.35
N THR A 144 -9.63 10.21 6.20
CA THR A 144 -8.33 10.36 6.86
C THR A 144 -8.41 10.23 8.39
N GLU A 145 -9.62 10.08 8.94
CA GLU A 145 -9.82 10.10 10.40
C GLU A 145 -9.22 8.86 11.11
N GLU A 146 -9.11 7.73 10.41
CA GLU A 146 -8.52 6.50 10.96
C GLU A 146 -7.09 6.24 10.47
N LEU A 147 -6.56 7.09 9.59
CA LEU A 147 -5.20 6.98 9.10
C LEU A 147 -4.25 7.65 10.10
N SER A 148 -3.57 6.86 10.90
CA SER A 148 -2.41 7.32 11.66
C SER A 148 -1.21 7.63 10.74
N LEU A 149 -1.40 7.62 9.44
CA LEU A 149 -0.38 7.78 8.42
C LEU A 149 -0.77 8.81 7.38
N ILE A 150 -0.01 9.90 7.35
CA ILE A 150 0.25 10.77 6.22
C ILE A 150 -0.98 11.20 5.42
N HIS A 151 -1.46 12.38 5.70
CA HIS A 151 -2.29 13.13 4.76
C HIS A 151 -1.46 13.43 3.51
N ILE A 152 -1.84 12.83 2.44
CA ILE A 152 -1.40 13.18 1.10
C ILE A 152 -2.42 14.10 0.48
#